data_9cc9b30eec44cb3cef03192091f5571b
#
_entry.id   9cc9b30eec44cb3cef03192091f5571b
#
_cell.length_a   1.000
_cell.length_b   1.000
_cell.length_c   1.000
_cell.angle_alpha   90.00
_cell.angle_beta   90.00
_cell.angle_gamma   90.00
#
_symmetry.space_group_name_H-M   'P 1'
#
loop_
_entity.id
_entity.type
_entity.pdbx_description
1 polymer ?
#
loop_
_entity_poly.entity_id
_entity_poly.type
_entity_poly.pdbx_seq_one_letter_code
_entity_poly.pdbx_strand_id
1 'polypeptide(L)'
;TNKGASASRNRGVQLAKGDYIAFLDADDYWDPEKLEKQEKALAKTGDVLCCTGRELIYDQEPEKKKIFSVPERITYKMLLRGNVIGCSSVLAKRSVLLEFPMEKDECHEDYLDWLRILKKYGTACGVDEPLLKYRLSSTGKSGNKLHSAGMTYRVYRELGMGTFRSLYCFACYAVNG
;
A
#
# COMPACT_ATOMS: atom_id res chain seq x y z
N THR A 1 -20.77 11.50 10.61
CA THR A 1 -19.86 12.46 9.92
C THR A 1 -18.74 11.68 9.27
N ASN A 2 -18.47 11.92 7.99
CA ASN A 2 -17.34 11.35 7.27
C ASN A 2 -16.03 11.89 7.91
N LYS A 3 -15.16 10.97 8.37
CA LYS A 3 -13.89 11.30 9.03
C LYS A 3 -12.67 10.97 8.17
N GLY A 4 -12.87 10.65 6.89
CA GLY A 4 -11.79 10.25 5.97
C GLY A 4 -11.49 8.76 5.94
N ALA A 5 -10.60 8.37 5.02
CA ALA A 5 -10.23 6.98 4.77
C ALA A 5 -9.42 6.40 5.95
N SER A 6 -8.41 7.14 6.44
CA SER A 6 -7.56 6.74 7.58
C SER A 6 -8.39 6.40 8.80
N ALA A 7 -9.29 7.30 9.21
CA ALA A 7 -10.12 7.08 10.39
C ALA A 7 -11.05 5.86 10.24
N SER A 8 -11.59 5.64 9.05
CA SER A 8 -12.46 4.48 8.75
C SER A 8 -11.67 3.18 8.82
N ARG A 9 -10.49 3.12 8.20
CA ARG A 9 -9.62 1.94 8.22
C ARG A 9 -9.14 1.64 9.64
N ASN A 10 -8.68 2.64 10.39
CA ASN A 10 -8.27 2.49 11.79
C ASN A 10 -9.42 1.95 12.66
N ARG A 11 -10.63 2.46 12.45
CA ARG A 11 -11.81 1.95 13.18
C ARG A 11 -12.08 0.49 12.84
N GLY A 12 -11.93 0.09 11.57
CA GLY A 12 -12.02 -1.31 11.15
C GLY A 12 -10.99 -2.19 11.86
N VAL A 13 -9.72 -1.76 11.91
CA VAL A 13 -8.63 -2.47 12.61
C VAL A 13 -8.93 -2.64 14.11
N GLN A 14 -9.47 -1.60 14.77
CA GLN A 14 -9.85 -1.66 16.18
C GLN A 14 -10.97 -2.67 16.46
N LEU A 15 -11.98 -2.72 15.58
CA LEU A 15 -13.16 -3.59 15.74
C LEU A 15 -12.90 -5.03 15.33
N ALA A 16 -11.93 -5.27 14.46
CA ALA A 16 -11.60 -6.60 13.97
C ALA A 16 -11.11 -7.51 15.10
N LYS A 17 -11.41 -8.80 14.99
CA LYS A 17 -11.05 -9.83 15.97
C LYS A 17 -10.00 -10.82 15.46
N GLY A 18 -9.71 -10.82 14.16
CA GLY A 18 -8.71 -11.69 13.54
C GLY A 18 -7.29 -11.25 13.84
N ASP A 19 -6.35 -12.17 13.71
CA ASP A 19 -4.91 -11.92 13.90
C ASP A 19 -4.32 -11.11 12.74
N TYR A 20 -4.93 -11.21 11.57
CA TYR A 20 -4.57 -10.49 10.36
C TYR A 20 -5.70 -9.58 9.90
N ILE A 21 -5.31 -8.49 9.25
CA ILE A 21 -6.21 -7.54 8.59
C ILE A 21 -5.84 -7.46 7.12
N ALA A 22 -6.85 -7.51 6.27
CA ALA A 22 -6.75 -7.18 4.86
C ALA A 22 -7.67 -5.99 4.55
N PHE A 23 -7.17 -5.03 3.78
CA PHE A 23 -7.96 -3.89 3.31
C PHE A 23 -8.48 -4.16 1.91
N LEU A 24 -9.71 -3.73 1.65
CA LEU A 24 -10.31 -3.78 0.32
C LEU A 24 -11.10 -2.50 0.09
N ASP A 25 -10.70 -1.71 -0.89
CA ASP A 25 -11.45 -0.54 -1.32
C ASP A 25 -12.71 -0.99 -2.09
N ALA A 26 -13.80 -0.21 -2.02
CA ALA A 26 -15.12 -0.63 -2.48
C ALA A 26 -15.23 -0.85 -4.00
N ASP A 27 -14.29 -0.35 -4.76
CA ASP A 27 -14.19 -0.45 -6.22
C ASP A 27 -13.22 -1.55 -6.70
N ASP A 28 -12.49 -2.18 -5.77
CA ASP A 28 -11.55 -3.25 -6.05
C ASP A 28 -12.16 -4.64 -5.79
N TYR A 29 -11.52 -5.69 -6.30
CA TYR A 29 -11.85 -7.07 -5.92
C TYR A 29 -10.61 -7.97 -5.93
N TRP A 30 -10.69 -9.09 -5.19
CA TRP A 30 -9.62 -10.05 -5.04
C TRP A 30 -9.85 -11.32 -5.81
N ASP A 31 -8.76 -11.96 -6.20
CA ASP A 31 -8.77 -13.37 -6.55
C ASP A 31 -9.09 -14.21 -5.30
N PRO A 32 -9.91 -15.29 -5.42
CA PRO A 32 -10.26 -16.15 -4.29
C PRO A 32 -9.08 -16.73 -3.52
N GLU A 33 -7.95 -16.97 -4.19
CA GLU A 33 -6.74 -17.56 -3.58
C GLU A 33 -5.85 -16.53 -2.85
N LYS A 34 -6.17 -15.23 -2.93
CA LYS A 34 -5.29 -14.15 -2.44
C LYS A 34 -4.89 -14.33 -0.98
N LEU A 35 -5.87 -14.48 -0.10
CA LEU A 35 -5.60 -14.52 1.34
C LEU A 35 -4.82 -15.78 1.74
N GLU A 36 -5.15 -16.93 1.18
CA GLU A 36 -4.44 -18.19 1.43
C GLU A 36 -2.96 -18.11 1.01
N LYS A 37 -2.69 -17.56 -0.18
CA LYS A 37 -1.31 -17.40 -0.67
C LYS A 37 -0.50 -16.42 0.19
N GLN A 38 -1.12 -15.32 0.64
CA GLN A 38 -0.47 -14.37 1.51
C GLN A 38 -0.20 -14.93 2.91
N GLU A 39 -1.13 -15.68 3.48
CA GLU A 39 -0.94 -16.36 4.78
C GLU A 39 0.22 -17.36 4.71
N LYS A 40 0.29 -18.17 3.66
CA LYS A 40 1.42 -19.08 3.41
C LYS A 40 2.76 -18.33 3.29
N ALA A 41 2.78 -17.19 2.59
CA ALA A 41 3.97 -16.36 2.44
C ALA A 41 4.41 -15.77 3.78
N LEU A 42 3.49 -15.24 4.58
CA LEU A 42 3.76 -14.73 5.93
C LEU A 42 4.28 -15.82 6.87
N ALA A 43 3.69 -17.02 6.82
CA ALA A 43 4.15 -18.15 7.62
C ALA A 43 5.58 -18.60 7.24
N LYS A 44 5.91 -18.55 5.95
CA LYS A 44 7.25 -18.92 5.43
C LYS A 44 8.32 -17.90 5.79
N THR A 45 8.02 -16.61 5.73
CA THR A 45 9.01 -15.54 5.90
C THR A 45 9.12 -15.02 7.33
N GLY A 46 8.05 -15.15 8.12
CA GLY A 46 7.94 -14.54 9.44
C GLY A 46 7.67 -13.03 9.41
N ASP A 47 7.52 -12.44 8.23
CA ASP A 47 7.20 -11.03 8.06
C ASP A 47 5.86 -10.65 8.72
N VAL A 48 5.64 -9.38 8.94
CA VAL A 48 4.42 -8.85 9.57
C VAL A 48 3.42 -8.29 8.56
N LEU A 49 3.85 -8.11 7.32
CA LEU A 49 3.09 -7.56 6.20
C LEU A 49 3.42 -8.32 4.92
N CYS A 50 2.39 -8.64 4.15
CA CYS A 50 2.48 -9.22 2.81
C CYS A 50 1.64 -8.41 1.83
N CYS A 51 2.09 -8.23 0.60
CA CYS A 51 1.28 -7.68 -0.48
C CYS A 51 1.29 -8.60 -1.71
N THR A 52 0.39 -8.34 -2.65
CA THR A 52 0.31 -9.07 -3.92
C THR A 52 0.53 -8.15 -5.10
N GLY A 53 0.88 -8.73 -6.25
CA GLY A 53 0.75 -8.07 -7.54
C GLY A 53 -0.70 -7.64 -7.79
N ARG A 54 -0.89 -6.74 -8.77
CA ARG A 54 -2.21 -6.23 -9.14
C ARG A 54 -2.38 -6.15 -10.66
N GLU A 55 -3.61 -6.34 -11.11
CA GLU A 55 -4.04 -6.08 -12.47
C GLU A 55 -4.92 -4.83 -12.48
N LEU A 56 -4.59 -3.86 -13.34
CA LEU A 56 -5.44 -2.68 -13.54
C LEU A 56 -6.63 -3.03 -14.44
N ILE A 57 -7.82 -2.60 -14.02
CA ILE A 57 -9.05 -2.69 -14.78
C ILE A 57 -9.46 -1.29 -15.23
N TYR A 58 -9.70 -1.16 -16.53
CA TYR A 58 -10.11 0.09 -17.15
C TYR A 58 -11.58 -0.03 -17.54
N ASP A 59 -12.48 0.79 -16.98
CA ASP A 59 -13.92 0.72 -17.25
C ASP A 59 -14.28 0.96 -18.72
N GLN A 60 -13.49 1.80 -19.41
CA GLN A 60 -13.74 2.15 -20.83
C GLN A 60 -12.96 1.27 -21.81
N GLU A 61 -12.00 0.48 -21.36
CA GLU A 61 -11.13 -0.37 -22.17
C GLU A 61 -10.97 -1.76 -21.49
N PRO A 62 -12.03 -2.59 -21.41
CA PRO A 62 -12.00 -3.82 -20.61
C PRO A 62 -10.98 -4.86 -21.12
N GLU A 63 -10.59 -4.79 -22.40
CA GLU A 63 -9.55 -5.66 -22.98
C GLU A 63 -8.13 -5.22 -22.60
N LYS A 64 -7.98 -3.99 -22.12
CA LYS A 64 -6.67 -3.44 -21.72
C LYS A 64 -6.31 -3.95 -20.34
N LYS A 65 -5.21 -4.68 -20.25
CA LYS A 65 -4.67 -5.20 -19.01
C LYS A 65 -3.29 -4.63 -18.76
N LYS A 66 -3.07 -4.16 -17.56
CA LYS A 66 -1.73 -3.79 -17.09
C LYS A 66 -1.48 -4.47 -15.76
N ILE A 67 -0.48 -5.35 -15.73
CA ILE A 67 -0.08 -6.07 -14.53
C ILE A 67 1.10 -5.34 -13.88
N PHE A 68 1.03 -5.19 -12.57
CA PHE A 68 2.11 -4.72 -11.72
C PHE A 68 2.58 -5.85 -10.83
N SER A 69 3.81 -6.24 -11.04
CA SER A 69 4.54 -7.22 -10.23
C SER A 69 5.02 -6.63 -8.92
N VAL A 70 5.27 -7.49 -7.94
CA VAL A 70 5.88 -7.13 -6.66
C VAL A 70 7.07 -8.04 -6.38
N PRO A 71 8.18 -7.53 -5.79
CA PRO A 71 9.29 -8.38 -5.40
C PRO A 71 8.87 -9.33 -4.26
N GLU A 72 9.40 -10.55 -4.24
CA GLU A 72 9.16 -11.49 -3.13
C GLU A 72 9.58 -10.92 -1.77
N ARG A 73 10.59 -10.05 -1.76
CA ARG A 73 11.08 -9.34 -0.58
C ARG A 73 11.13 -7.85 -0.81
N ILE A 74 10.39 -7.10 -0.02
CA ILE A 74 10.30 -5.65 -0.09
C ILE A 74 11.00 -5.05 1.12
N THR A 75 11.98 -4.17 0.89
CA THR A 75 12.72 -3.50 1.95
C THR A 75 12.31 -2.04 2.06
N TYR A 76 12.56 -1.42 3.22
CA TYR A 76 12.37 0.01 3.43
C TYR A 76 13.04 0.87 2.34
N LYS A 77 14.29 0.52 1.93
CA LYS A 77 15.03 1.26 0.90
C LYS A 77 14.40 1.15 -0.48
N MET A 78 13.86 -0.02 -0.83
CA MET A 78 13.12 -0.23 -2.09
C MET A 78 11.85 0.59 -2.08
N LEU A 79 11.07 0.52 -1.00
CA LEU A 79 9.81 1.22 -0.87
C LEU A 79 9.97 2.75 -0.91
N LEU A 80 11.07 3.30 -0.39
CA LEU A 80 11.40 4.73 -0.53
C LEU A 80 11.56 5.21 -1.98
N ARG A 81 11.89 4.30 -2.91
CA ARG A 81 12.14 4.62 -4.31
C ARG A 81 10.95 4.35 -5.23
N GLY A 82 9.90 3.73 -4.71
CA GLY A 82 8.68 3.42 -5.44
C GLY A 82 7.70 2.65 -4.59
N ASN A 83 6.44 3.08 -4.53
CA ASN A 83 5.41 2.39 -3.76
C ASN A 83 4.86 1.20 -4.55
N VAL A 84 5.32 0.00 -4.21
CA VAL A 84 4.81 -1.25 -4.79
C VAL A 84 3.66 -1.85 -3.96
N ILE A 85 3.39 -1.33 -2.75
CA ILE A 85 2.40 -1.85 -1.82
C ILE A 85 1.11 -1.04 -1.93
N GLY A 86 0.12 -1.53 -2.67
CA GLY A 86 -1.22 -0.94 -2.71
C GLY A 86 -2.06 -1.35 -1.50
N CYS A 87 -2.89 -0.45 -0.97
CA CYS A 87 -3.70 -0.71 0.23
C CYS A 87 -4.53 -1.99 0.10
N SER A 88 -5.31 -2.13 -0.97
CA SER A 88 -6.16 -3.33 -1.23
C SER A 88 -5.35 -4.61 -1.49
N SER A 89 -4.02 -4.53 -1.68
CA SER A 89 -3.17 -5.71 -1.87
C SER A 89 -2.66 -6.32 -0.57
N VAL A 90 -2.79 -5.62 0.56
CA VAL A 90 -2.14 -5.95 1.82
C VAL A 90 -2.88 -7.02 2.62
N LEU A 91 -2.11 -7.88 3.29
CA LEU A 91 -2.46 -8.67 4.47
C LEU A 91 -1.39 -8.38 5.55
N ALA A 92 -1.79 -7.86 6.71
CA ALA A 92 -0.84 -7.50 7.76
C ALA A 92 -1.31 -7.96 9.15
N LYS A 93 -0.37 -8.19 10.06
CA LYS A 93 -0.70 -8.51 11.45
C LYS A 93 -1.49 -7.37 12.08
N ARG A 94 -2.64 -7.69 12.70
CA ARG A 94 -3.50 -6.70 13.37
C ARG A 94 -2.73 -5.92 14.45
N SER A 95 -1.89 -6.58 15.23
CA SER A 95 -1.07 -5.93 16.26
C SER A 95 -0.17 -4.83 15.72
N VAL A 96 0.38 -5.03 14.52
CA VAL A 96 1.24 -4.04 13.84
C VAL A 96 0.42 -2.85 13.36
N LEU A 97 -0.77 -3.07 12.79
CA LEU A 97 -1.65 -1.98 12.34
C LEU A 97 -2.24 -1.18 13.52
N LEU A 98 -2.37 -1.77 14.70
CA LEU A 98 -2.72 -1.05 15.92
C LEU A 98 -1.57 -0.19 16.46
N GLU A 99 -0.33 -0.62 16.25
CA GLU A 99 0.87 0.13 16.63
C GLU A 99 1.14 1.30 15.67
N PHE A 100 0.84 1.12 14.38
CA PHE A 100 0.99 2.11 13.33
C PHE A 100 -0.38 2.44 12.72
N PRO A 101 -1.18 3.29 13.38
CA PRO A 101 -2.47 3.72 12.83
C PRO A 101 -2.25 4.66 11.65
N MET A 102 -3.07 4.52 10.61
CA MET A 102 -3.08 5.44 9.48
C MET A 102 -3.43 6.85 9.91
N GLU A 103 -2.58 7.80 9.56
CA GLU A 103 -2.71 9.21 9.87
C GLU A 103 -2.45 10.05 8.61
N LYS A 104 -2.76 11.34 8.67
CA LYS A 104 -2.34 12.28 7.63
C LYS A 104 -2.99 12.04 6.27
N ASP A 105 -4.32 12.16 6.23
CA ASP A 105 -5.10 12.09 4.95
C ASP A 105 -4.63 13.11 3.88
N GLU A 106 -3.76 14.07 4.26
CA GLU A 106 -3.13 15.04 3.36
C GLU A 106 -1.93 14.49 2.58
N CYS A 107 -1.50 13.27 2.88
CA CYS A 107 -0.49 12.53 2.11
C CYS A 107 -1.06 11.16 1.70
N HIS A 108 -0.22 10.31 1.10
CA HIS A 108 -0.57 8.90 0.90
C HIS A 108 -0.44 8.18 2.25
N GLU A 109 -1.53 8.12 3.00
CA GLU A 109 -1.60 7.63 4.36
C GLU A 109 -1.10 6.19 4.49
N ASP A 110 -1.51 5.33 3.56
CA ASP A 110 -1.11 3.92 3.49
C ASP A 110 0.40 3.77 3.20
N TYR A 111 0.92 4.52 2.24
CA TYR A 111 2.34 4.50 1.89
C TYR A 111 3.22 4.97 3.05
N LEU A 112 2.79 6.00 3.79
CA LEU A 112 3.49 6.48 4.99
C LEU A 112 3.59 5.37 6.04
N ASP A 113 2.50 4.64 6.27
CA ASP A 113 2.46 3.59 7.27
C ASP A 113 3.28 2.37 6.85
N TRP A 114 3.22 1.97 5.57
CA TRP A 114 4.08 0.88 5.10
C TRP A 114 5.56 1.21 5.29
N LEU A 115 5.96 2.45 5.05
CA LEU A 115 7.32 2.90 5.32
C LEU A 115 7.68 2.88 6.81
N ARG A 116 6.78 3.30 7.69
CA ARG A 116 6.98 3.24 9.15
C ARG A 116 7.13 1.80 9.64
N ILE A 117 6.26 0.91 9.16
CA ILE A 117 6.30 -0.52 9.48
C ILE A 117 7.61 -1.15 9.01
N LEU A 118 8.01 -0.95 7.75
CA LEU A 118 9.25 -1.51 7.23
C LEU A 118 10.50 -0.90 7.87
N LYS A 119 10.44 0.34 8.35
CA LYS A 119 11.54 0.94 9.12
C LYS A 119 11.78 0.22 10.44
N LYS A 120 10.73 -0.29 11.09
CA LYS A 120 10.82 -1.02 12.36
C LYS A 120 11.06 -2.52 12.15
N TYR A 121 10.28 -3.15 11.27
CA TYR A 121 10.26 -4.60 11.11
C TYR A 121 11.19 -5.13 10.01
N GLY A 122 11.76 -4.23 9.20
CA GLY A 122 12.77 -4.54 8.19
C GLY A 122 12.22 -4.83 6.82
N THR A 123 11.38 -5.85 6.67
CA THR A 123 10.88 -6.33 5.38
C THR A 123 9.39 -6.62 5.38
N ALA A 124 8.84 -6.68 4.17
CA ALA A 124 7.55 -7.29 3.87
C ALA A 124 7.73 -8.33 2.76
N CYS A 125 6.92 -9.37 2.76
CA CYS A 125 6.91 -10.34 1.66
C CYS A 125 5.93 -9.92 0.56
N GLY A 126 6.24 -10.32 -0.67
CA GLY A 126 5.38 -10.15 -1.84
C GLY A 126 5.01 -11.48 -2.46
N VAL A 127 3.76 -11.62 -2.88
CA VAL A 127 3.28 -12.70 -3.75
C VAL A 127 3.18 -12.13 -5.16
N ASP A 128 4.11 -12.50 -6.04
CA ASP A 128 4.19 -11.94 -7.40
C ASP A 128 3.15 -12.57 -8.34
N GLU A 129 1.90 -12.46 -7.94
CA GLU A 129 0.74 -12.84 -8.72
C GLU A 129 -0.29 -11.69 -8.69
N PRO A 130 -1.02 -11.40 -9.78
CA PRO A 130 -1.96 -10.28 -9.86
C PRO A 130 -3.30 -10.60 -9.17
N LEU A 131 -3.25 -10.90 -7.88
CA LEU A 131 -4.39 -11.34 -7.06
C LEU A 131 -5.31 -10.19 -6.61
N LEU A 132 -4.91 -8.94 -6.87
CA LEU A 132 -5.75 -7.76 -6.73
C LEU A 132 -6.17 -7.26 -8.12
N LYS A 133 -7.47 -7.09 -8.32
CA LYS A 133 -8.06 -6.40 -9.48
C LYS A 133 -8.36 -4.97 -9.06
N TYR A 134 -7.48 -4.06 -9.48
CA TYR A 134 -7.53 -2.65 -9.12
C TYR A 134 -8.25 -1.83 -10.18
N ARG A 135 -9.38 -1.23 -9.82
CA ARG A 135 -10.19 -0.42 -10.74
C ARG A 135 -9.66 1.01 -10.82
N LEU A 136 -9.38 1.46 -12.04
CA LEU A 136 -9.03 2.85 -12.30
C LEU A 136 -10.30 3.66 -12.57
N SER A 137 -10.66 4.51 -11.60
CA SER A 137 -11.72 5.50 -11.75
C SER A 137 -11.12 6.83 -12.24
N SER A 138 -11.75 7.44 -13.24
CA SER A 138 -11.36 8.76 -13.75
C SER A 138 -11.54 9.89 -12.71
N THR A 139 -12.32 9.66 -11.66
CA THR A 139 -12.66 10.63 -10.60
C THR A 139 -11.92 10.38 -9.28
N GLY A 140 -11.08 9.34 -9.20
CA GLY A 140 -10.36 8.96 -7.98
C GLY A 140 -9.25 9.93 -7.57
N LYS A 141 -8.79 9.84 -6.30
CA LYS A 141 -7.66 10.62 -5.75
C LYS A 141 -6.39 10.53 -6.61
N SER A 142 -6.21 9.44 -7.35
CA SER A 142 -5.07 9.20 -8.24
C SER A 142 -5.15 9.95 -9.58
N GLY A 143 -6.28 10.58 -9.92
CA GLY A 143 -6.51 11.22 -11.22
C GLY A 143 -5.68 12.51 -11.43
N ASN A 144 -5.29 13.21 -10.37
CA ASN A 144 -4.47 14.41 -10.45
C ASN A 144 -3.01 14.12 -10.12
N LYS A 145 -2.18 13.92 -11.14
CA LYS A 145 -0.75 13.57 -10.99
C LYS A 145 0.06 14.59 -10.18
N LEU A 146 -0.19 15.88 -10.34
CA LEU A 146 0.53 16.92 -9.59
C LEU A 146 0.15 16.90 -8.11
N HIS A 147 -1.12 16.71 -7.79
CA HIS A 147 -1.59 16.57 -6.42
C HIS A 147 -0.98 15.31 -5.77
N SER A 148 -1.02 14.17 -6.44
CA SER A 148 -0.43 12.91 -5.99
C SER A 148 1.09 13.03 -5.77
N ALA A 149 1.80 13.74 -6.65
CA ALA A 149 3.23 14.03 -6.49
C ALA A 149 3.50 14.85 -5.22
N GLY A 150 2.70 15.87 -4.95
CA GLY A 150 2.77 16.66 -3.70
C GLY A 150 2.53 15.81 -2.46
N MET A 151 1.55 14.89 -2.50
CA MET A 151 1.28 13.95 -1.42
C MET A 151 2.47 13.01 -1.17
N THR A 152 3.09 12.48 -2.23
CA THR A 152 4.31 11.63 -2.12
C THR A 152 5.47 12.40 -1.47
N TYR A 153 5.72 13.65 -1.87
CA TYR A 153 6.76 14.45 -1.23
C TYR A 153 6.48 14.67 0.26
N ARG A 154 5.22 14.91 0.64
CA ARG A 154 4.82 15.05 2.05
C ARG A 154 5.09 13.79 2.87
N VAL A 155 4.92 12.59 2.30
CA VAL A 155 5.29 11.32 2.98
C VAL A 155 6.73 11.37 3.48
N TYR A 156 7.69 11.81 2.67
CA TYR A 156 9.10 11.90 3.09
C TYR A 156 9.32 12.95 4.17
N ARG A 157 8.56 14.06 4.14
CA ARG A 157 8.63 15.08 5.20
C ARG A 157 8.07 14.56 6.53
N GLU A 158 6.96 13.82 6.50
CA GLU A 158 6.35 13.17 7.68
C GLU A 158 7.24 12.07 8.28
N LEU A 159 8.12 11.45 7.48
CA LEU A 159 9.16 10.53 7.96
C LEU A 159 10.32 11.25 8.65
N GLY A 160 10.28 12.57 8.75
CA GLY A 160 11.35 13.40 9.37
C GLY A 160 12.58 13.58 8.50
N MET A 161 12.48 13.34 7.18
CA MET A 161 13.62 13.51 6.28
C MET A 161 13.91 14.99 6.01
N GLY A 162 15.19 15.36 5.98
CA GLY A 162 15.63 16.69 5.55
C GLY A 162 15.27 16.94 4.07
N THR A 163 15.19 18.22 3.66
CA THR A 163 14.73 18.65 2.34
C THR A 163 15.47 17.95 1.19
N PHE A 164 16.80 17.94 1.21
CA PHE A 164 17.62 17.32 0.16
C PHE A 164 17.34 15.82 0.01
N ARG A 165 17.24 15.09 1.13
CA ARG A 165 16.94 13.66 1.12
C ARG A 165 15.53 13.39 0.63
N SER A 166 14.55 14.22 1.00
CA SER A 166 13.17 14.12 0.51
C SER A 166 13.09 14.32 -1.00
N LEU A 167 13.79 15.33 -1.53
CA LEU A 167 13.87 15.59 -2.97
C LEU A 167 14.56 14.45 -3.73
N TYR A 168 15.62 13.88 -3.19
CA TYR A 168 16.29 12.71 -3.79
C TYR A 168 15.36 11.50 -3.85
N CYS A 169 14.68 11.16 -2.74
CA CYS A 169 13.73 10.04 -2.72
C CYS A 169 12.57 10.29 -3.68
N PHE A 170 12.06 11.53 -3.73
CA PHE A 170 10.99 11.91 -4.65
C PHE A 170 11.41 11.79 -6.13
N ALA A 171 12.62 12.22 -6.48
CA ALA A 171 13.14 12.04 -7.84
C ALA A 171 13.27 10.56 -8.21
N CYS A 172 13.80 9.73 -7.30
CA CYS A 172 13.85 8.29 -7.50
C CYS A 172 12.44 7.68 -7.68
N TYR A 173 11.47 8.10 -6.88
CA TYR A 173 10.07 7.67 -6.99
C TYR A 173 9.47 8.04 -8.35
N ALA A 174 9.70 9.26 -8.83
CA ALA A 174 9.17 9.74 -10.11
C ALA A 174 9.75 8.99 -11.34
N VAL A 175 10.97 8.46 -11.21
CA VAL A 175 11.62 7.67 -12.28
C VAL A 175 11.14 6.22 -12.28
N ASN A 176 10.80 5.66 -11.11
CA ASN A 176 10.42 4.24 -10.95
C ASN A 176 8.90 4.00 -10.95
N GLY A 177 8.07 5.01 -10.85
CA GLY A 177 6.61 4.95 -10.86
C GLY A 177 6.02 5.45 -12.15
#